data_1624396bd61c170c71c165c23f403213
#
_entry.id   1624396bd61c170c71c165c23f403213
#
_cell.length_a   1.000
_cell.length_b   1.000
_cell.length_c   1.000
_cell.angle_alpha   90.00
_cell.angle_beta   90.00
_cell.angle_gamma   90.00
#
_symmetry.space_group_name_H-M   'P 1'
#
loop_
_entity.id
_entity.type
_entity.pdbx_description
1 polymer ?
#
loop_
_entity_poly.entity_id
_entity_poly.type
_entity_poly.pdbx_seq_one_letter_code
_entity_poly.pdbx_strand_id
1 'polypeptide(L)'
;MDEFEDSRLEDPVVLSEADDLLRPLAESGARLRREALMAEEALNQLGREDQIRAMITFGPEARLLRAVLEPTCPVPLVAWPRLGLPGWVGPLDVVVVLGGGDKASVAGAFEAVRRGCRLLIVAPPDSLLVREGGSSATTVLPTVTGDPLAAAIVALAGLNRLGLGPELSLADVADAMDAVAAESSAQLDVSQNPAKAMALELADASPLVWGGSILAARASRRIAEALRAASGRVVLSADAGAVAPLLSAVPPRDPFADPFEDDATVRRP
;
A
#
# COMPACT_ATOMS: atom_id res chain seq x y z
N MET A 1 -25.86 11.92 14.10
CA MET A 1 -24.77 10.92 13.92
C MET A 1 -25.47 9.60 14.12
N ASP A 2 -25.57 8.79 13.07
CA ASP A 2 -26.28 7.52 13.18
C ASP A 2 -25.58 6.65 14.20
N GLU A 3 -26.37 6.12 15.13
CA GLU A 3 -25.91 5.20 16.15
C GLU A 3 -25.39 3.93 15.46
N PHE A 4 -24.25 3.42 15.90
CA PHE A 4 -23.68 2.21 15.31
C PHE A 4 -24.53 1.00 15.74
N GLU A 5 -25.08 0.30 14.74
CA GLU A 5 -25.89 -0.89 14.98
C GLU A 5 -25.08 -2.15 14.65
N ASP A 6 -24.71 -2.93 15.66
CA ASP A 6 -23.93 -4.16 15.53
C ASP A 6 -24.56 -5.17 14.57
N SER A 7 -25.89 -5.23 14.55
CA SER A 7 -26.69 -6.10 13.65
C SER A 7 -26.41 -5.86 12.16
N ARG A 8 -25.97 -4.68 11.80
CA ARG A 8 -25.64 -4.33 10.39
C ARG A 8 -24.44 -5.11 9.84
N LEU A 9 -23.55 -5.61 10.71
CA LEU A 9 -22.41 -6.42 10.30
C LEU A 9 -22.80 -7.82 9.78
N GLU A 10 -24.05 -8.24 10.04
CA GLU A 10 -24.59 -9.53 9.59
C GLU A 10 -25.79 -9.36 8.64
N ASP A 11 -26.21 -8.13 8.37
CA ASP A 11 -27.29 -7.83 7.44
C ASP A 11 -26.82 -8.00 5.98
N PRO A 12 -27.37 -8.97 5.23
CA PRO A 12 -26.96 -9.22 3.84
C PRO A 12 -27.19 -8.03 2.92
N VAL A 13 -28.18 -7.17 3.19
CA VAL A 13 -28.48 -5.99 2.39
C VAL A 13 -27.36 -4.96 2.56
N VAL A 14 -26.99 -4.66 3.81
CA VAL A 14 -25.92 -3.73 4.14
C VAL A 14 -24.56 -4.24 3.59
N LEU A 15 -24.27 -5.54 3.74
CA LEU A 15 -23.06 -6.13 3.20
C LEU A 15 -23.01 -6.06 1.67
N SER A 16 -24.17 -6.21 1.00
CA SER A 16 -24.21 -6.07 -0.46
C SER A 16 -23.98 -4.62 -0.94
N GLU A 17 -24.35 -3.63 -0.16
CA GLU A 17 -24.05 -2.20 -0.44
C GLU A 17 -22.54 -1.92 -0.32
N ALA A 18 -21.82 -2.67 0.53
CA ALA A 18 -20.40 -2.55 0.69
C ALA A 18 -19.57 -3.38 -0.32
N ASP A 19 -20.21 -4.14 -1.22
CA ASP A 19 -19.53 -5.09 -2.13
C ASP A 19 -18.48 -4.41 -3.03
N ASP A 20 -18.72 -3.20 -3.49
CA ASP A 20 -17.75 -2.44 -4.30
C ASP A 20 -16.43 -2.15 -3.55
N LEU A 21 -16.46 -2.08 -2.21
CA LEU A 21 -15.29 -1.92 -1.36
C LEU A 21 -14.67 -3.25 -0.98
N LEU A 22 -15.48 -4.27 -0.72
CA LEU A 22 -15.05 -5.58 -0.21
C LEU A 22 -14.52 -6.50 -1.32
N ARG A 23 -15.13 -6.48 -2.50
CA ARG A 23 -14.74 -7.33 -3.63
C ARG A 23 -13.27 -7.17 -4.05
N PRO A 24 -12.72 -5.94 -4.22
CA PRO A 24 -11.31 -5.77 -4.53
C PRO A 24 -10.36 -6.40 -3.50
N LEU A 25 -10.75 -6.38 -2.22
CA LEU A 25 -9.98 -7.00 -1.14
C LEU A 25 -10.06 -8.53 -1.20
N ALA A 26 -11.25 -9.08 -1.45
CA ALA A 26 -11.47 -10.52 -1.62
C ALA A 26 -10.73 -11.09 -2.85
N GLU A 27 -10.57 -10.31 -3.90
CA GLU A 27 -9.89 -10.71 -5.13
C GLU A 27 -8.37 -10.43 -5.11
N SER A 28 -7.80 -9.92 -4.03
CA SER A 28 -6.43 -9.38 -4.01
C SER A 28 -5.36 -10.39 -4.42
N GLY A 29 -5.43 -11.64 -3.93
CA GLY A 29 -4.52 -12.71 -4.34
C GLY A 29 -4.69 -13.11 -5.82
N ALA A 30 -5.92 -13.20 -6.30
CA ALA A 30 -6.21 -13.49 -7.71
C ALA A 30 -5.72 -12.36 -8.64
N ARG A 31 -5.81 -11.10 -8.21
CA ARG A 31 -5.27 -9.95 -8.93
C ARG A 31 -3.76 -10.01 -9.00
N LEU A 32 -3.09 -10.32 -7.89
CA LEU A 32 -1.64 -10.48 -7.87
C LEU A 32 -1.17 -11.61 -8.80
N ARG A 33 -1.84 -12.76 -8.81
CA ARG A 33 -1.49 -13.87 -9.73
C ARG A 33 -1.64 -13.46 -11.19
N ARG A 34 -2.67 -12.67 -11.52
CA ARG A 34 -2.86 -12.13 -12.88
C ARG A 34 -1.74 -11.18 -13.28
N GLU A 35 -1.34 -10.27 -12.40
CA GLU A 35 -0.19 -9.36 -12.64
C GLU A 35 1.12 -10.14 -12.77
N ALA A 36 1.34 -11.14 -11.92
CA ALA A 36 2.52 -12.00 -11.99
C ALA A 36 2.64 -12.72 -13.34
N LEU A 37 1.53 -13.29 -13.83
CA LEU A 37 1.48 -13.97 -15.13
C LEU A 37 1.75 -12.98 -16.29
N MET A 38 1.16 -11.80 -16.24
CA MET A 38 1.38 -10.77 -17.27
C MET A 38 2.82 -10.28 -17.32
N ALA A 39 3.49 -10.19 -16.17
CA ALA A 39 4.85 -9.70 -16.07
C ALA A 39 5.92 -10.80 -16.19
N GLU A 40 5.56 -12.08 -16.27
CA GLU A 40 6.46 -13.23 -16.17
C GLU A 40 7.61 -13.16 -17.20
N GLU A 41 7.31 -12.91 -18.45
CA GLU A 41 8.32 -12.81 -19.51
C GLU A 41 9.29 -11.67 -19.24
N ALA A 42 8.79 -10.50 -18.88
CA ALA A 42 9.62 -9.33 -18.59
C ALA A 42 10.46 -9.53 -17.32
N LEU A 43 9.91 -10.16 -16.29
CA LEU A 43 10.65 -10.53 -15.09
C LEU A 43 11.79 -11.51 -15.37
N ASN A 44 11.58 -12.47 -16.28
CA ASN A 44 12.59 -13.45 -16.66
C ASN A 44 13.71 -12.85 -17.52
N GLN A 45 13.48 -11.73 -18.17
CA GLN A 45 14.49 -10.97 -18.91
C GLN A 45 15.36 -10.08 -18.02
N LEU A 46 14.91 -9.79 -16.78
CA LEU A 46 15.69 -9.02 -15.82
C LEU A 46 16.81 -9.88 -15.23
N GLY A 47 18.00 -9.32 -15.14
CA GLY A 47 19.17 -9.91 -14.51
C GLY A 47 19.79 -8.95 -13.49
N ARG A 48 20.69 -9.50 -12.65
CA ARG A 48 21.40 -8.71 -11.64
C ARG A 48 22.23 -7.60 -12.31
N GLU A 49 22.21 -6.44 -11.70
CA GLU A 49 22.96 -5.26 -12.12
C GLU A 49 23.95 -4.84 -11.04
N ASP A 50 25.24 -4.86 -11.38
CA ASP A 50 26.32 -4.64 -10.41
C ASP A 50 26.73 -3.16 -10.23
N GLN A 51 26.24 -2.24 -11.07
CA GLN A 51 26.68 -0.84 -11.09
C GLN A 51 25.58 0.18 -10.83
N ILE A 52 24.58 -0.20 -10.03
CA ILE A 52 23.51 0.75 -9.65
C ILE A 52 24.01 1.59 -8.47
N ARG A 53 23.96 2.93 -8.62
CA ARG A 53 24.38 3.87 -7.59
C ARG A 53 23.26 4.26 -6.62
N ALA A 54 22.05 4.46 -7.14
CA ALA A 54 20.87 4.82 -6.36
C ALA A 54 19.58 4.42 -7.07
N MET A 55 18.48 4.41 -6.33
CA MET A 55 17.16 4.11 -6.85
C MET A 55 16.16 5.21 -6.49
N ILE A 56 15.32 5.59 -7.45
CA ILE A 56 14.23 6.55 -7.26
C ILE A 56 12.91 5.88 -7.65
N THR A 57 11.89 5.98 -6.81
CA THR A 57 10.58 5.40 -7.06
C THR A 57 9.49 6.46 -7.11
N PHE A 58 8.58 6.32 -8.09
CA PHE A 58 7.40 7.18 -8.31
C PHE A 58 6.13 6.37 -8.31
N GLY A 59 5.01 7.04 -8.08
CA GLY A 59 3.66 6.48 -8.24
C GLY A 59 3.00 6.08 -6.94
N PRO A 60 1.80 5.49 -7.01
CA PRO A 60 0.90 5.32 -5.87
C PRO A 60 1.52 4.59 -4.69
N GLU A 61 2.23 3.48 -4.93
CA GLU A 61 2.84 2.65 -3.87
C GLU A 61 4.36 2.82 -3.74
N ALA A 62 4.95 3.90 -4.26
CA ALA A 62 6.38 4.18 -4.13
C ALA A 62 6.87 4.17 -2.66
N ARG A 63 6.02 4.63 -1.73
CA ARG A 63 6.32 4.60 -0.29
C ARG A 63 6.27 3.19 0.30
N LEU A 64 5.46 2.29 -0.25
CA LEU A 64 5.47 0.87 0.13
C LEU A 64 6.76 0.22 -0.33
N LEU A 65 7.16 0.42 -1.59
CA LEU A 65 8.45 -0.06 -2.09
C LEU A 65 9.58 0.39 -1.17
N ARG A 66 9.60 1.67 -0.80
CA ARG A 66 10.59 2.18 0.13
C ARG A 66 10.55 1.46 1.48
N ALA A 67 9.36 1.28 2.06
CA ALA A 67 9.23 0.67 3.38
C ALA A 67 9.70 -0.79 3.43
N VAL A 68 9.51 -1.53 2.33
CA VAL A 68 9.98 -2.93 2.19
C VAL A 68 11.48 -2.99 1.93
N LEU A 69 12.00 -2.12 1.08
CA LEU A 69 13.36 -2.18 0.57
C LEU A 69 14.39 -1.52 1.50
N GLU A 70 14.03 -0.44 2.19
CA GLU A 70 14.95 0.40 2.96
C GLU A 70 15.84 -0.39 3.95
N PRO A 71 15.36 -1.48 4.61
CA PRO A 71 16.22 -2.26 5.50
C PRO A 71 17.30 -3.09 4.81
N THR A 72 17.12 -3.44 3.53
CA THR A 72 17.94 -4.45 2.84
C THR A 72 18.50 -3.99 1.50
N CYS A 73 18.01 -2.86 0.95
CA CYS A 73 18.48 -2.35 -0.33
C CYS A 73 19.96 -1.94 -0.25
N PRO A 74 20.82 -2.44 -1.14
CA PRO A 74 22.25 -2.16 -1.10
C PRO A 74 22.64 -0.74 -1.54
N VAL A 75 21.67 0.02 -2.06
CA VAL A 75 21.90 1.38 -2.57
C VAL A 75 20.92 2.38 -1.95
N PRO A 76 21.26 3.69 -1.92
CA PRO A 76 20.32 4.72 -1.49
C PRO A 76 19.01 4.67 -2.28
N LEU A 77 17.88 4.77 -1.56
CA LEU A 77 16.55 4.68 -2.12
C LEU A 77 15.71 5.90 -1.74
N VAL A 78 15.02 6.49 -2.72
CA VAL A 78 14.13 7.64 -2.50
C VAL A 78 12.78 7.40 -3.14
N ALA A 79 11.69 7.44 -2.36
CA ALA A 79 10.33 7.59 -2.86
C ALA A 79 10.08 9.07 -3.15
N TRP A 80 10.04 9.45 -4.44
CA TRP A 80 10.03 10.85 -4.87
C TRP A 80 8.60 11.35 -5.14
N PRO A 81 8.09 12.33 -4.39
CA PRO A 81 6.70 12.77 -4.49
C PRO A 81 6.49 13.98 -5.42
N ARG A 82 7.51 14.42 -6.15
CA ARG A 82 7.49 15.70 -6.89
C ARG A 82 7.61 15.48 -8.39
N LEU A 83 7.28 16.54 -9.15
CA LEU A 83 7.53 16.60 -10.58
C LEU A 83 9.03 16.57 -10.89
N GLY A 84 9.40 15.88 -11.98
CA GLY A 84 10.76 15.74 -12.44
C GLY A 84 11.64 14.86 -11.55
N LEU A 85 12.91 14.79 -11.87
CA LEU A 85 13.91 14.02 -11.12
C LEU A 85 14.79 14.94 -10.26
N PRO A 86 15.30 14.47 -9.12
CA PRO A 86 16.36 15.15 -8.39
C PRO A 86 17.56 15.44 -9.30
N GLY A 87 18.25 16.56 -9.06
CA GLY A 87 19.37 16.98 -9.90
C GLY A 87 20.55 16.00 -9.98
N TRP A 88 20.71 15.15 -8.97
CA TRP A 88 21.78 14.17 -8.87
C TRP A 88 21.53 12.87 -9.63
N VAL A 89 20.29 12.62 -10.11
CA VAL A 89 19.92 11.40 -10.83
C VAL A 89 20.54 11.39 -12.23
N GLY A 90 21.12 10.27 -12.59
CA GLY A 90 21.83 10.08 -13.87
C GLY A 90 21.92 8.63 -14.33
N PRO A 91 22.80 8.32 -15.30
CA PRO A 91 22.82 7.04 -16.01
C PRO A 91 23.11 5.80 -15.14
N LEU A 92 23.72 5.98 -13.97
CA LEU A 92 23.99 4.88 -13.03
C LEU A 92 22.84 4.65 -12.04
N ASP A 93 21.75 5.37 -12.17
CA ASP A 93 20.62 5.26 -11.26
C ASP A 93 19.46 4.51 -11.93
N VAL A 94 18.68 3.80 -11.11
CA VAL A 94 17.44 3.14 -11.52
C VAL A 94 16.26 4.03 -11.13
N VAL A 95 15.39 4.28 -12.09
CA VAL A 95 14.12 4.97 -11.87
C VAL A 95 12.99 3.95 -12.01
N VAL A 96 12.16 3.82 -10.98
CA VAL A 96 11.01 2.92 -10.95
C VAL A 96 9.75 3.74 -10.95
N VAL A 97 8.88 3.51 -11.91
CA VAL A 97 7.61 4.26 -12.04
C VAL A 97 6.43 3.30 -12.04
N LEU A 98 5.52 3.52 -11.09
CA LEU A 98 4.30 2.74 -10.90
C LEU A 98 3.08 3.53 -11.38
N GLY A 99 2.15 2.87 -12.03
CA GLY A 99 0.83 3.41 -12.34
C GLY A 99 0.61 3.87 -13.78
N GLY A 100 -0.60 4.36 -14.07
CA GLY A 100 -1.12 4.51 -15.44
C GLY A 100 -0.78 5.79 -16.18
N GLY A 101 -0.11 6.77 -15.56
CA GLY A 101 0.27 7.97 -16.31
C GLY A 101 -0.23 9.29 -15.76
N ASP A 102 -0.19 9.48 -14.44
CA ASP A 102 -0.29 10.82 -13.88
C ASP A 102 0.86 11.71 -14.37
N LYS A 103 0.63 13.02 -14.39
CA LYS A 103 1.59 14.00 -14.95
C LYS A 103 2.97 13.93 -14.33
N ALA A 104 3.07 13.62 -13.04
CA ALA A 104 4.35 13.55 -12.33
C ALA A 104 5.15 12.32 -12.75
N SER A 105 4.49 11.17 -12.84
CA SER A 105 5.07 9.90 -13.27
C SER A 105 5.55 9.97 -14.72
N VAL A 106 4.74 10.52 -15.63
CA VAL A 106 5.12 10.68 -17.04
C VAL A 106 6.30 11.63 -17.19
N ALA A 107 6.29 12.78 -16.52
CA ALA A 107 7.40 13.73 -16.55
C ALA A 107 8.69 13.13 -15.97
N GLY A 108 8.58 12.36 -14.89
CA GLY A 108 9.71 11.64 -14.29
C GLY A 108 10.30 10.58 -15.22
N ALA A 109 9.47 9.78 -15.88
CA ALA A 109 9.90 8.79 -16.86
C ALA A 109 10.59 9.43 -18.08
N PHE A 110 9.99 10.46 -18.64
CA PHE A 110 10.58 11.20 -19.77
C PHE A 110 11.95 11.79 -19.41
N GLU A 111 12.08 12.38 -18.23
CA GLU A 111 13.35 12.93 -17.78
C GLU A 111 14.39 11.83 -17.48
N ALA A 112 13.98 10.67 -16.98
CA ALA A 112 14.83 9.50 -16.79
C ALA A 112 15.42 9.01 -18.12
N VAL A 113 14.59 8.86 -19.14
CA VAL A 113 15.03 8.51 -20.51
C VAL A 113 16.04 9.55 -21.03
N ARG A 114 15.73 10.83 -20.89
CA ARG A 114 16.59 11.92 -21.37
C ARG A 114 17.96 11.97 -20.69
N ARG A 115 18.03 11.53 -19.41
CA ARG A 115 19.27 11.46 -18.62
C ARG A 115 20.02 10.13 -18.78
N GLY A 116 19.48 9.20 -19.59
CA GLY A 116 20.06 7.88 -19.81
C GLY A 116 19.97 6.95 -18.58
N CYS A 117 19.01 7.18 -17.68
CA CYS A 117 18.78 6.32 -16.54
C CYS A 117 18.19 4.98 -17.00
N ARG A 118 18.48 3.92 -16.25
CA ARG A 118 17.71 2.69 -16.35
C ARG A 118 16.30 2.93 -15.83
N LEU A 119 15.29 2.55 -16.60
CA LEU A 119 13.89 2.80 -16.27
C LEU A 119 13.13 1.47 -16.14
N LEU A 120 12.48 1.25 -14.99
CA LEU A 120 11.55 0.17 -14.75
C LEU A 120 10.15 0.76 -14.65
N ILE A 121 9.30 0.46 -15.61
CA ILE A 121 7.90 0.90 -15.64
C ILE A 121 7.01 -0.27 -15.24
N VAL A 122 6.09 -0.06 -14.29
CA VAL A 122 5.07 -1.03 -13.89
C VAL A 122 3.71 -0.40 -14.15
N ALA A 123 3.13 -0.70 -15.32
CA ALA A 123 1.96 -0.01 -15.83
C ALA A 123 1.23 -0.82 -16.91
N PRO A 124 -0.04 -0.48 -17.24
CA PRO A 124 -0.71 -1.04 -18.41
C PRO A 124 0.09 -0.78 -19.71
N PRO A 125 0.20 -1.77 -20.61
CA PRO A 125 1.04 -1.67 -21.81
C PRO A 125 0.66 -0.52 -22.75
N ASP A 126 -0.60 -0.16 -22.79
CA ASP A 126 -1.17 0.91 -23.60
C ASP A 126 -1.19 2.28 -22.92
N SER A 127 -0.65 2.38 -21.70
CA SER A 127 -0.63 3.61 -20.92
C SER A 127 0.25 4.70 -21.56
N LEU A 128 -0.07 5.95 -21.25
CA LEU A 128 0.76 7.09 -21.66
C LEU A 128 2.18 6.97 -21.12
N LEU A 129 2.32 6.45 -19.89
CA LEU A 129 3.61 6.25 -19.25
C LEU A 129 4.53 5.32 -20.05
N VAL A 130 4.00 4.20 -20.56
CA VAL A 130 4.77 3.25 -21.40
C VAL A 130 5.15 3.87 -22.74
N ARG A 131 4.22 4.60 -23.36
CA ARG A 131 4.49 5.26 -24.66
C ARG A 131 5.57 6.33 -24.57
N GLU A 132 5.52 7.17 -23.53
CA GLU A 132 6.46 8.29 -23.35
C GLU A 132 7.78 7.86 -22.67
N GLY A 133 7.75 6.77 -21.88
CA GLY A 133 8.93 6.22 -21.20
C GLY A 133 9.71 5.18 -21.99
N GLY A 134 9.27 4.85 -23.22
CA GLY A 134 9.92 3.82 -24.05
C GLY A 134 11.32 4.21 -24.51
N SER A 135 12.32 3.37 -24.17
CA SER A 135 13.71 3.48 -24.62
C SER A 135 14.39 2.12 -24.59
N SER A 136 15.60 2.01 -25.13
CA SER A 136 16.41 0.78 -25.03
C SER A 136 16.85 0.44 -23.60
N ALA A 137 16.83 1.40 -22.69
CA ALA A 137 17.15 1.23 -21.27
C ALA A 137 15.89 1.05 -20.40
N THR A 138 14.70 0.93 -21.01
CA THR A 138 13.43 0.77 -20.32
C THR A 138 13.01 -0.70 -20.31
N THR A 139 12.69 -1.20 -19.13
CA THR A 139 11.96 -2.46 -18.95
C THR A 139 10.55 -2.15 -18.49
N VAL A 140 9.56 -2.72 -19.16
CA VAL A 140 8.16 -2.60 -18.78
C VAL A 140 7.70 -3.91 -18.15
N LEU A 141 7.22 -3.86 -16.92
CA LEU A 141 6.46 -4.93 -16.27
C LEU A 141 4.98 -4.61 -16.51
N PRO A 142 4.32 -5.30 -17.42
CA PRO A 142 2.94 -4.97 -17.80
C PRO A 142 1.97 -5.31 -16.67
N THR A 143 0.94 -4.46 -16.49
CA THR A 143 -0.14 -4.67 -15.52
C THR A 143 -1.50 -4.67 -16.23
N VAL A 144 -2.50 -5.31 -15.62
CA VAL A 144 -3.84 -5.51 -16.23
C VAL A 144 -5.00 -5.31 -15.26
N THR A 145 -4.77 -5.44 -13.95
CA THR A 145 -5.87 -5.38 -12.97
C THR A 145 -6.18 -3.96 -12.47
N GLY A 146 -5.24 -3.03 -12.65
CA GLY A 146 -5.33 -1.68 -12.09
C GLY A 146 -5.13 -1.64 -10.56
N ASP A 147 -4.75 -2.74 -9.92
CA ASP A 147 -4.49 -2.80 -8.49
C ASP A 147 -3.09 -2.26 -8.16
N PRO A 148 -2.98 -1.12 -7.43
CA PRO A 148 -1.67 -0.53 -7.15
C PRO A 148 -0.80 -1.39 -6.23
N LEU A 149 -1.43 -2.18 -5.32
CA LEU A 149 -0.70 -3.06 -4.41
C LEU A 149 -0.10 -4.24 -5.18
N ALA A 150 -0.89 -4.90 -6.03
CA ALA A 150 -0.40 -5.98 -6.88
C ALA A 150 0.74 -5.50 -7.81
N ALA A 151 0.59 -4.32 -8.42
CA ALA A 151 1.64 -3.70 -9.23
C ALA A 151 2.93 -3.44 -8.42
N ALA A 152 2.81 -2.96 -7.18
CA ALA A 152 3.97 -2.75 -6.31
C ALA A 152 4.67 -4.06 -5.95
N ILE A 153 3.93 -5.15 -5.72
CA ILE A 153 4.51 -6.46 -5.43
C ILE A 153 5.26 -7.01 -6.65
N VAL A 154 4.72 -6.84 -7.86
CA VAL A 154 5.42 -7.18 -9.12
C VAL A 154 6.68 -6.32 -9.29
N ALA A 155 6.62 -5.02 -8.95
CA ALA A 155 7.81 -4.16 -8.94
C ALA A 155 8.89 -4.68 -7.99
N LEU A 156 8.51 -5.13 -6.77
CA LEU A 156 9.45 -5.75 -5.81
C LEU A 156 10.11 -7.00 -6.39
N ALA A 157 9.36 -7.85 -7.09
CA ALA A 157 9.92 -9.01 -7.78
C ALA A 157 10.94 -8.60 -8.87
N GLY A 158 10.64 -7.57 -9.65
CA GLY A 158 11.57 -7.00 -10.63
C GLY A 158 12.83 -6.45 -9.98
N LEU A 159 12.70 -5.74 -8.86
CA LEU A 159 13.82 -5.20 -8.09
C LEU A 159 14.67 -6.29 -7.44
N ASN A 160 14.07 -7.39 -6.99
CA ASN A 160 14.81 -8.57 -6.56
C ASN A 160 15.69 -9.13 -7.69
N ARG A 161 15.15 -9.26 -8.91
CA ARG A 161 15.92 -9.72 -10.10
C ARG A 161 17.10 -8.80 -10.41
N LEU A 162 16.97 -7.51 -10.18
CA LEU A 162 18.05 -6.53 -10.32
C LEU A 162 19.08 -6.57 -9.16
N GLY A 163 18.83 -7.34 -8.12
CA GLY A 163 19.68 -7.39 -6.92
C GLY A 163 19.43 -6.25 -5.93
N LEU A 164 18.31 -5.55 -6.04
CA LEU A 164 17.95 -4.38 -5.22
C LEU A 164 16.91 -4.67 -4.12
N GLY A 165 16.40 -5.89 -4.05
CA GLY A 165 15.36 -6.25 -3.09
C GLY A 165 15.52 -7.64 -2.50
N PRO A 166 14.74 -7.97 -1.47
CA PRO A 166 14.74 -9.30 -0.86
C PRO A 166 14.18 -10.35 -1.82
N GLU A 167 14.48 -11.61 -1.54
CA GLU A 167 13.81 -12.74 -2.19
C GLU A 167 12.30 -12.66 -1.94
N LEU A 168 11.52 -12.89 -2.99
CA LEU A 168 10.07 -12.75 -2.97
C LEU A 168 9.42 -13.84 -3.85
N SER A 169 8.54 -14.63 -3.25
CA SER A 169 7.64 -15.54 -3.95
C SER A 169 6.30 -14.84 -4.19
N LEU A 170 5.98 -14.53 -5.43
CA LEU A 170 4.69 -13.93 -5.79
C LEU A 170 3.52 -14.85 -5.46
N ALA A 171 3.72 -16.18 -5.55
CA ALA A 171 2.71 -17.17 -5.19
C ALA A 171 2.40 -17.13 -3.69
N ASP A 172 3.45 -17.16 -2.83
CA ASP A 172 3.27 -17.16 -1.38
C ASP A 172 2.60 -15.86 -0.89
N VAL A 173 2.93 -14.73 -1.51
CA VAL A 173 2.26 -13.46 -1.20
C VAL A 173 0.80 -13.50 -1.62
N ALA A 174 0.47 -14.04 -2.80
CA ALA A 174 -0.91 -14.17 -3.25
C ALA A 174 -1.71 -15.14 -2.35
N ASP A 175 -1.11 -16.24 -1.92
CA ASP A 175 -1.74 -17.20 -1.00
C ASP A 175 -1.99 -16.56 0.39
N ALA A 176 -1.06 -15.76 0.88
CA ALA A 176 -1.25 -15.00 2.13
C ALA A 176 -2.38 -13.96 2.01
N MET A 177 -2.50 -13.28 0.86
CA MET A 177 -3.60 -12.35 0.60
C MET A 177 -4.96 -13.07 0.58
N ASP A 178 -5.04 -14.24 -0.07
CA ASP A 178 -6.27 -15.04 -0.10
C ASP A 178 -6.64 -15.58 1.29
N ALA A 179 -5.64 -15.98 2.11
CA ALA A 179 -5.89 -16.42 3.48
C ALA A 179 -6.53 -15.30 4.32
N VAL A 180 -5.97 -14.10 4.29
CA VAL A 180 -6.54 -12.92 4.99
C VAL A 180 -7.93 -12.59 4.48
N ALA A 181 -8.15 -12.65 3.17
CA ALA A 181 -9.46 -12.40 2.56
C ALA A 181 -10.50 -13.44 3.01
N ALA A 182 -10.10 -14.72 3.09
CA ALA A 182 -10.98 -15.80 3.54
C ALA A 182 -11.35 -15.67 5.02
N GLU A 183 -10.37 -15.37 5.90
CA GLU A 183 -10.59 -15.16 7.32
C GLU A 183 -11.47 -13.93 7.62
N SER A 184 -11.44 -12.93 6.74
CA SER A 184 -12.21 -11.69 6.87
C SER A 184 -13.42 -11.63 5.94
N SER A 185 -13.86 -12.76 5.41
CA SER A 185 -14.99 -12.83 4.47
C SER A 185 -16.26 -12.30 5.10
N ALA A 186 -16.97 -11.42 4.38
CA ALA A 186 -18.24 -10.84 4.83
C ALA A 186 -19.31 -11.89 5.19
N GLN A 187 -19.17 -13.11 4.68
CA GLN A 187 -20.08 -14.23 4.92
C GLN A 187 -19.89 -14.92 6.29
N LEU A 188 -18.77 -14.67 6.96
CA LEU A 188 -18.49 -15.25 8.27
C LEU A 188 -19.22 -14.47 9.37
N ASP A 189 -19.68 -15.20 10.39
CA ASP A 189 -20.24 -14.62 11.62
C ASP A 189 -19.24 -13.69 12.31
N VAL A 190 -19.71 -12.71 13.06
CA VAL A 190 -18.89 -11.81 13.86
C VAL A 190 -17.91 -12.57 14.75
N SER A 191 -18.34 -13.69 15.35
CA SER A 191 -17.51 -14.51 16.25
C SER A 191 -16.32 -15.20 15.56
N GLN A 192 -16.34 -15.31 14.22
CA GLN A 192 -15.32 -15.98 13.42
C GLN A 192 -14.55 -15.01 12.51
N ASN A 193 -14.97 -13.74 12.47
CA ASN A 193 -14.45 -12.75 11.55
C ASN A 193 -13.64 -11.66 12.30
N PRO A 194 -12.29 -11.68 12.22
CA PRO A 194 -11.47 -10.72 12.93
C PRO A 194 -11.70 -9.26 12.48
N ALA A 195 -12.09 -9.05 11.22
CA ALA A 195 -12.39 -7.72 10.72
C ALA A 195 -13.69 -7.17 11.30
N LYS A 196 -14.74 -8.00 11.43
CA LYS A 196 -16.00 -7.61 12.08
C LYS A 196 -15.79 -7.36 13.58
N ALA A 197 -15.04 -8.23 14.26
CA ALA A 197 -14.67 -8.03 15.67
C ALA A 197 -13.94 -6.71 15.88
N MET A 198 -12.95 -6.39 15.02
CA MET A 198 -12.26 -5.10 15.05
C MET A 198 -13.21 -3.93 14.78
N ALA A 199 -14.18 -4.07 13.88
CA ALA A 199 -15.14 -3.02 13.58
C ALA A 199 -16.00 -2.68 14.80
N LEU A 200 -16.42 -3.69 15.58
CA LEU A 200 -17.14 -3.49 16.85
C LEU A 200 -16.30 -2.71 17.87
N GLU A 201 -15.04 -3.10 18.05
CA GLU A 201 -14.13 -2.40 18.99
C GLU A 201 -13.86 -0.95 18.57
N LEU A 202 -13.85 -0.67 17.26
CA LEU A 202 -13.60 0.67 16.72
C LEU A 202 -14.86 1.54 16.64
N ALA A 203 -16.05 0.99 16.82
CA ALA A 203 -17.32 1.72 16.64
C ALA A 203 -17.38 3.00 17.48
N ASP A 204 -17.10 2.91 18.77
CA ASP A 204 -17.16 4.03 19.73
C ASP A 204 -15.79 4.61 20.09
N ALA A 205 -14.73 4.16 19.42
CA ALA A 205 -13.37 4.61 19.68
C ALA A 205 -12.91 5.71 18.71
N SER A 206 -11.90 6.47 19.10
CA SER A 206 -11.09 7.32 18.23
C SER A 206 -9.82 6.57 17.85
N PRO A 207 -9.75 5.93 16.67
CA PRO A 207 -8.66 5.00 16.37
C PRO A 207 -7.32 5.73 16.24
N LEU A 208 -6.31 5.20 16.94
CA LEU A 208 -4.91 5.57 16.79
C LEU A 208 -4.12 4.35 16.35
N VAL A 209 -3.62 4.38 15.11
CA VAL A 209 -2.87 3.27 14.50
C VAL A 209 -1.39 3.61 14.46
N TRP A 210 -0.54 2.72 14.98
CA TRP A 210 0.89 2.95 14.99
C TRP A 210 1.69 1.69 14.65
N GLY A 211 2.96 1.86 14.28
CA GLY A 211 3.86 0.76 13.96
C GLY A 211 5.29 1.06 14.37
N GLY A 212 5.96 0.06 14.96
CA GLY A 212 7.31 0.19 15.52
C GLY A 212 8.45 0.00 14.50
N SER A 213 8.18 -0.50 13.30
CA SER A 213 9.16 -0.63 12.21
C SER A 213 8.78 0.27 11.02
N ILE A 214 9.70 0.46 10.08
CA ILE A 214 9.45 1.24 8.86
C ILE A 214 8.24 0.70 8.08
N LEU A 215 8.16 -0.63 7.92
CA LEU A 215 7.05 -1.28 7.23
C LEU A 215 5.76 -1.17 8.04
N ALA A 216 5.81 -1.41 9.36
CA ALA A 216 4.64 -1.27 10.22
C ALA A 216 4.14 0.19 10.28
N ALA A 217 5.02 1.19 10.27
CA ALA A 217 4.65 2.60 10.17
C ALA A 217 4.00 2.95 8.81
N ARG A 218 4.39 2.28 7.71
CA ARG A 218 3.71 2.43 6.43
C ARG A 218 2.34 1.74 6.45
N ALA A 219 2.25 0.54 7.02
CA ALA A 219 0.99 -0.18 7.19
C ALA A 219 0.01 0.63 8.05
N SER A 220 0.44 1.20 9.18
CA SER A 220 -0.42 2.01 10.04
C SER A 220 -1.04 3.21 9.32
N ARG A 221 -0.26 3.89 8.47
CA ARG A 221 -0.78 5.00 7.65
C ARG A 221 -1.81 4.50 6.62
N ARG A 222 -1.56 3.35 5.97
CA ARG A 222 -2.49 2.76 5.01
C ARG A 222 -3.79 2.34 5.68
N ILE A 223 -3.70 1.72 6.85
CA ILE A 223 -4.88 1.34 7.66
C ILE A 223 -5.69 2.59 8.03
N ALA A 224 -5.03 3.64 8.54
CA ALA A 224 -5.71 4.88 8.88
C ALA A 224 -6.34 5.57 7.67
N GLU A 225 -5.69 5.55 6.50
CA GLU A 225 -6.23 6.05 5.24
C GLU A 225 -7.47 5.25 4.80
N ALA A 226 -7.42 3.92 4.88
CA ALA A 226 -8.52 3.03 4.52
C ALA A 226 -9.73 3.22 5.46
N LEU A 227 -9.49 3.27 6.77
CA LEU A 227 -10.55 3.51 7.75
C LEU A 227 -11.23 4.88 7.55
N ARG A 228 -10.45 5.94 7.27
CA ARG A 228 -11.04 7.25 6.95
C ARG A 228 -11.87 7.21 5.68
N ALA A 229 -11.37 6.55 4.64
CA ALA A 229 -12.09 6.45 3.37
C ALA A 229 -13.40 5.67 3.48
N ALA A 230 -13.39 4.57 4.25
CA ALA A 230 -14.56 3.73 4.42
C ALA A 230 -15.60 4.31 5.39
N SER A 231 -15.18 4.99 6.47
CA SER A 231 -16.07 5.42 7.56
C SER A 231 -16.33 6.93 7.61
N GLY A 232 -15.56 7.75 6.91
CA GLY A 232 -15.59 9.22 7.05
C GLY A 232 -15.10 9.74 8.42
N ARG A 233 -14.65 8.85 9.33
CA ARG A 233 -14.24 9.20 10.69
C ARG A 233 -12.78 9.66 10.75
N VAL A 234 -12.46 10.40 11.80
CA VAL A 234 -11.06 10.77 12.08
C VAL A 234 -10.31 9.55 12.60
N VAL A 235 -9.24 9.19 11.92
CA VAL A 235 -8.32 8.12 12.32
C VAL A 235 -6.91 8.68 12.26
N LEU A 236 -6.18 8.59 13.37
CA LEU A 236 -4.80 9.06 13.44
C LEU A 236 -3.81 7.93 13.15
N SER A 237 -2.72 8.24 12.50
CA SER A 237 -1.56 7.36 12.44
C SER A 237 -0.35 8.09 12.99
N ALA A 238 0.44 7.42 13.82
CA ALA A 238 1.60 7.99 14.45
C ALA A 238 2.79 7.02 14.40
N ASP A 239 3.99 7.53 14.56
CA ASP A 239 5.16 6.72 14.87
C ASP A 239 5.29 6.49 16.39
N ALA A 240 6.17 5.57 16.79
CA ALA A 240 6.32 5.19 18.19
C ALA A 240 6.67 6.38 19.11
N GLY A 241 7.43 7.35 18.60
CA GLY A 241 7.81 8.54 19.38
C GLY A 241 6.65 9.50 19.62
N ALA A 242 5.69 9.57 18.68
CA ALA A 242 4.52 10.44 18.80
C ALA A 242 3.37 9.80 19.60
N VAL A 243 3.31 8.47 19.68
CA VAL A 243 2.23 7.75 20.40
C VAL A 243 2.26 8.01 21.90
N ALA A 244 3.43 7.93 22.53
CA ALA A 244 3.55 8.07 23.98
C ALA A 244 3.02 9.40 24.53
N PRO A 245 3.35 10.57 23.93
CA PRO A 245 2.75 11.85 24.34
C PRO A 245 1.24 11.91 24.15
N LEU A 246 0.72 11.33 23.06
CA LEU A 246 -0.72 11.29 22.81
C LEU A 246 -1.45 10.47 23.89
N LEU A 247 -0.96 9.29 24.21
CA LEU A 247 -1.55 8.43 25.25
C LEU A 247 -1.44 9.06 26.64
N SER A 248 -0.34 9.77 26.92
CA SER A 248 -0.16 10.46 28.20
C SER A 248 -1.11 11.66 28.38
N ALA A 249 -1.59 12.24 27.29
CA ALA A 249 -2.55 13.35 27.31
C ALA A 249 -4.01 12.88 27.53
N VAL A 250 -4.27 11.58 27.39
CA VAL A 250 -5.60 11.02 27.61
C VAL A 250 -5.85 10.89 29.12
N PRO A 251 -6.96 11.44 29.66
CA PRO A 251 -7.29 11.26 31.08
C PRO A 251 -7.48 9.77 31.38
N PRO A 252 -7.06 9.31 32.58
CA PRO A 252 -7.29 7.94 33.00
C PRO A 252 -8.77 7.60 32.96
N ARG A 253 -9.10 6.41 32.44
CA ARG A 253 -10.47 5.91 32.45
C ARG A 253 -10.88 5.69 33.94
N ASP A 254 -11.94 6.36 34.37
CA ASP A 254 -12.58 6.03 35.64
C ASP A 254 -13.34 4.70 35.46
N PRO A 255 -12.93 3.62 36.16
CA PRO A 255 -13.61 2.33 36.05
C PRO A 255 -15.01 2.35 36.69
N PHE A 256 -15.35 3.40 37.44
CA PHE A 256 -16.63 3.60 38.12
C PHE A 256 -17.49 4.68 37.51
N ALA A 257 -17.07 5.27 36.38
CA ALA A 257 -17.85 6.24 35.63
C ALA A 257 -19.20 5.60 35.22
N ASP A 258 -20.28 6.35 35.43
CA ASP A 258 -21.61 5.92 35.00
C ASP A 258 -21.61 5.83 33.45
N PRO A 259 -21.87 4.65 32.85
CA PRO A 259 -21.93 4.51 31.41
C PRO A 259 -23.08 5.32 30.77
N PHE A 260 -24.03 5.82 31.57
CA PHE A 260 -25.17 6.64 31.13
C PHE A 260 -24.95 8.14 31.38
N GLU A 261 -23.90 8.58 32.04
CA GLU A 261 -23.51 9.98 32.06
C GLU A 261 -22.85 10.32 30.73
N ASP A 262 -23.61 11.02 29.94
CA ASP A 262 -23.23 11.47 28.58
C ASP A 262 -22.13 12.57 28.69
N ASP A 263 -20.89 12.18 28.87
CA ASP A 263 -19.76 13.08 28.76
C ASP A 263 -19.43 13.28 27.25
N ALA A 264 -20.33 14.03 26.59
CA ALA A 264 -20.30 14.36 25.17
C ALA A 264 -19.01 15.10 24.75
N THR A 265 -18.08 15.37 25.65
CA THR A 265 -16.88 16.17 25.41
C THR A 265 -15.59 15.36 25.26
N VAL A 266 -15.56 14.09 25.66
CA VAL A 266 -14.35 13.27 25.61
C VAL A 266 -14.57 12.05 24.71
N ARG A 267 -14.39 12.22 23.39
CA ARG A 267 -14.19 11.06 22.51
C ARG A 267 -12.82 10.46 22.85
N ARG A 268 -12.84 9.25 23.37
CA ARG A 268 -11.64 8.50 23.77
C ARG A 268 -10.83 8.07 22.55
N PRO A 269 -9.50 8.16 22.58
CA PRO A 269 -8.63 7.58 21.59
C PRO A 269 -8.65 6.06 21.62
#